data_c2e061b48da9d2372150c6b76287cfd8
#
_entry.id   c2e061b48da9d2372150c6b76287cfd8
#
_cell.length_a   1.000
_cell.length_b   1.000
_cell.length_c   1.000
_cell.angle_alpha   90.00
_cell.angle_beta   90.00
_cell.angle_gamma   90.00
#
_symmetry.space_group_name_H-M   'P 1'
#
loop_
_entity.id
_entity.type
_entity.pdbx_description
1 polymer ?
#
loop_
_entity_poly.entity_id
_entity_poly.type
_entity_poly.pdbx_seq_one_letter_code
_entity_poly.pdbx_strand_id
1 'polypeptide(L)'
;MLRLPALSLLFTLCFTITTMAQDQCGVLDTISYPIDTNTFQLVQNFATSSPRHQGRFHTGEDWFGGRGSTLGQPVRAAARGLVVYSSPSAWGVDGGVIIIRHTLENGDFLYTQYGHLEQTETVRFPPRLSCVDAGEIIGVIGDARPAPHLHFEIRVYSPSNPNPGDNPGPGYTRTAPELLGWRRPMQIITNMQARLSRGYEWHTTLSHAIQNPPPLVLNDNSLIVIDGDRLRRITSDGRVLWRVGLSTTAVSLHGYEARTYVTFMDGRVVQVDVENGNFLEAWQLEGFMPDSAPIDLKDARLYHTSDNTLTAVSTDGRTILWQTPDIPPFTYGVASQNLIGLVINGALWTFSSEGQLLDQAELADGVNLAAHPDGGLIAYTQGGLWQINPMGEWSVLLIDTPPGGKTSGAVMLTDGRLYLVDKSTLYAYEAGQLSWQAQLPQTLSGQVSLAHDNDHRLIIASTHGHFIVARESGGFCGFTQLYGTDQTSMWYDLGADGTLRFAVGDQIIGLNWERFTNSC
;
A
#
# COMPACT_ATOMS: atom_id res chain seq x y z
N MET A 1 -72.17 29.08 -21.04
CA MET A 1 -71.35 28.37 -20.04
C MET A 1 -70.57 27.30 -20.74
N LEU A 2 -69.36 27.59 -21.20
CA LEU A 2 -68.45 26.64 -21.82
C LEU A 2 -67.57 26.03 -20.71
N ARG A 3 -67.53 24.71 -20.59
CA ARG A 3 -66.62 23.96 -19.75
C ARG A 3 -65.39 23.57 -20.60
N LEU A 4 -64.22 24.04 -20.21
CA LEU A 4 -62.91 23.58 -20.72
C LEU A 4 -62.50 22.28 -20.01
N PRO A 5 -61.95 21.29 -20.73
CA PRO A 5 -61.37 20.09 -20.09
C PRO A 5 -59.95 20.37 -19.56
N ALA A 6 -59.69 19.90 -18.35
CA ALA A 6 -58.33 19.91 -17.76
C ALA A 6 -57.42 18.87 -18.44
N LEU A 7 -56.33 19.33 -19.02
CA LEU A 7 -55.27 18.50 -19.61
C LEU A 7 -54.31 18.08 -18.49
N SER A 8 -54.38 16.82 -18.03
CA SER A 8 -53.41 16.24 -17.12
C SER A 8 -52.12 15.91 -17.88
N LEU A 9 -51.05 16.67 -17.66
CA LEU A 9 -49.73 16.32 -18.11
C LEU A 9 -49.16 15.25 -17.18
N LEU A 10 -49.09 13.97 -17.65
CA LEU A 10 -48.29 12.93 -17.02
C LEU A 10 -46.83 13.21 -17.33
N PHE A 11 -46.07 13.67 -16.32
CA PHE A 11 -44.61 13.66 -16.36
C PHE A 11 -44.13 12.23 -16.12
N THR A 12 -43.77 11.51 -17.19
CA THR A 12 -43.05 10.24 -17.07
C THR A 12 -41.60 10.56 -16.72
N LEU A 13 -41.23 10.42 -15.43
CA LEU A 13 -39.85 10.44 -14.99
C LEU A 13 -39.17 9.19 -15.58
N CYS A 14 -38.41 9.37 -16.65
CA CYS A 14 -37.49 8.37 -17.16
C CYS A 14 -36.30 8.31 -16.20
N PHE A 15 -36.33 7.38 -15.22
CA PHE A 15 -35.14 7.01 -14.47
C PHE A 15 -34.21 6.30 -15.47
N THR A 16 -33.22 7.04 -15.97
CA THR A 16 -32.05 6.39 -16.58
C THR A 16 -31.28 5.69 -15.46
N ILE A 17 -31.56 4.40 -15.29
CA ILE A 17 -30.67 3.50 -14.60
C ILE A 17 -29.39 3.51 -15.44
N THR A 18 -28.37 4.25 -15.00
CA THR A 18 -27.01 4.06 -15.47
C THR A 18 -26.57 2.70 -14.97
N THR A 19 -26.92 1.64 -15.73
CA THR A 19 -26.21 0.38 -15.65
C THR A 19 -24.73 0.73 -15.87
N MET A 20 -23.89 0.55 -14.84
CA MET A 20 -22.47 0.46 -15.04
C MET A 20 -22.28 -0.46 -16.24
N ALA A 21 -21.67 0.04 -17.30
CA ALA A 21 -21.43 -0.75 -18.50
C ALA A 21 -20.57 -1.94 -18.04
N GLN A 22 -21.19 -3.10 -17.91
CA GLN A 22 -20.50 -4.33 -17.64
C GLN A 22 -19.43 -4.45 -18.69
N ASP A 23 -18.16 -4.57 -18.30
CA ASP A 23 -17.05 -4.49 -19.26
C ASP A 23 -17.30 -5.55 -20.33
N GLN A 24 -17.33 -5.09 -21.58
CA GLN A 24 -17.64 -5.89 -22.75
C GLN A 24 -16.75 -7.16 -22.85
N CYS A 25 -15.55 -7.15 -22.24
CA CYS A 25 -14.56 -8.21 -22.32
C CYS A 25 -14.44 -9.03 -21.04
N GLY A 26 -15.28 -8.78 -20.03
CA GLY A 26 -15.26 -9.47 -18.75
C GLY A 26 -14.18 -8.97 -17.78
N VAL A 27 -14.25 -9.49 -16.56
CA VAL A 27 -13.32 -9.16 -15.47
C VAL A 27 -12.06 -10.02 -15.60
N LEU A 28 -10.91 -9.45 -15.26
CA LEU A 28 -9.64 -10.15 -15.20
C LEU A 28 -9.70 -11.21 -14.09
N ASP A 29 -9.55 -12.47 -14.46
CA ASP A 29 -9.58 -13.63 -13.59
C ASP A 29 -8.21 -14.31 -13.44
N THR A 30 -7.30 -14.06 -14.38
CA THR A 30 -5.94 -14.58 -14.38
C THR A 30 -5.02 -13.63 -15.12
N ILE A 31 -3.74 -13.61 -14.72
CA ILE A 31 -2.68 -12.88 -15.42
C ILE A 31 -1.42 -13.73 -15.47
N SER A 32 -0.72 -13.70 -16.61
CA SER A 32 0.55 -14.40 -16.79
C SER A 32 1.51 -13.57 -17.63
N TYR A 33 2.77 -14.00 -17.66
CA TYR A 33 3.71 -13.41 -18.60
C TYR A 33 3.26 -13.65 -20.04
N PRO A 34 3.49 -12.66 -20.94
CA PRO A 34 3.14 -12.77 -22.33
C PRO A 34 4.05 -13.69 -23.15
N ILE A 35 5.08 -14.23 -22.51
CA ILE A 35 6.10 -15.13 -23.09
C ILE A 35 6.41 -16.26 -22.09
N ASP A 36 7.10 -17.30 -22.54
CA ASP A 36 7.59 -18.38 -21.66
C ASP A 36 8.85 -17.95 -20.90
N THR A 37 8.71 -17.63 -19.61
CA THR A 37 9.81 -17.18 -18.74
C THR A 37 10.88 -18.25 -18.48
N ASN A 38 10.66 -19.53 -18.82
CA ASN A 38 11.69 -20.56 -18.74
C ASN A 38 12.70 -20.47 -19.90
N THR A 39 12.30 -19.88 -21.02
CA THR A 39 13.11 -19.74 -22.23
C THR A 39 13.58 -18.32 -22.49
N PHE A 40 12.97 -17.34 -21.82
CA PHE A 40 13.30 -15.92 -21.91
C PHE A 40 14.00 -15.44 -20.64
N GLN A 41 14.96 -14.54 -20.80
CA GLN A 41 15.68 -13.90 -19.70
C GLN A 41 15.31 -12.43 -19.64
N LEU A 42 15.12 -11.90 -18.43
CA LEU A 42 14.96 -10.48 -18.18
C LEU A 42 16.31 -9.77 -18.36
N VAL A 43 16.43 -8.95 -19.42
CA VAL A 43 17.69 -8.27 -19.78
C VAL A 43 17.72 -6.80 -19.37
N GLN A 44 16.55 -6.17 -19.22
CA GLN A 44 16.43 -4.83 -18.64
C GLN A 44 15.23 -4.76 -17.71
N ASN A 45 15.49 -4.38 -16.46
CA ASN A 45 14.48 -4.29 -15.43
C ASN A 45 13.70 -2.98 -15.50
N PHE A 46 12.49 -3.02 -14.97
CA PHE A 46 11.66 -1.85 -14.67
C PHE A 46 12.41 -0.85 -13.77
N ALA A 47 12.20 0.46 -14.03
CA ALA A 47 12.80 1.59 -13.31
C ALA A 47 14.34 1.66 -13.34
N THR A 48 14.99 0.87 -14.21
CA THR A 48 16.43 0.95 -14.38
C THR A 48 16.79 2.17 -15.23
N SER A 49 17.76 2.97 -14.76
CA SER A 49 18.31 4.08 -15.55
C SER A 49 19.10 3.55 -16.75
N SER A 50 18.82 4.08 -17.93
CA SER A 50 19.47 3.67 -19.17
C SER A 50 20.42 4.75 -19.70
N PRO A 51 21.76 4.52 -19.69
CA PRO A 51 22.73 5.44 -20.28
C PRO A 51 22.46 5.72 -21.77
N ARG A 52 22.01 4.70 -22.53
CA ARG A 52 21.64 4.82 -23.93
C ARG A 52 20.50 5.82 -24.15
N HIS A 53 19.60 5.97 -23.16
CA HIS A 53 18.44 6.86 -23.21
C HIS A 53 18.64 8.10 -22.31
N GLN A 54 19.88 8.59 -22.20
CA GLN A 54 20.22 9.82 -21.47
C GLN A 54 19.88 9.75 -19.98
N GLY A 55 20.03 8.58 -19.36
CA GLY A 55 19.73 8.37 -17.93
C GLY A 55 18.24 8.26 -17.60
N ARG A 56 17.36 8.19 -18.62
CA ARG A 56 15.92 7.98 -18.40
C ARG A 56 15.66 6.59 -17.83
N PHE A 57 14.60 6.49 -17.04
CA PHE A 57 14.16 5.24 -16.41
C PHE A 57 13.31 4.41 -17.38
N HIS A 58 13.57 3.12 -17.41
CA HIS A 58 12.83 2.13 -18.17
C HIS A 58 11.41 1.94 -17.61
N THR A 59 10.37 1.98 -18.46
CA THR A 59 8.97 1.93 -18.01
C THR A 59 8.38 0.53 -17.96
N GLY A 60 9.14 -0.48 -18.41
CA GLY A 60 8.73 -1.88 -18.45
C GLY A 60 9.83 -2.85 -18.10
N GLU A 61 9.66 -4.07 -18.57
CA GLU A 61 10.64 -5.16 -18.51
C GLU A 61 10.97 -5.61 -19.94
N ASP A 62 12.27 -5.75 -20.27
CA ASP A 62 12.71 -6.26 -21.54
C ASP A 62 13.12 -7.73 -21.43
N TRP A 63 12.52 -8.57 -22.26
CA TRP A 63 12.67 -10.01 -22.25
C TRP A 63 13.31 -10.52 -23.54
N PHE A 64 14.38 -11.31 -23.42
CA PHE A 64 15.19 -11.80 -24.51
C PHE A 64 15.38 -13.33 -24.44
N GLY A 65 15.04 -14.05 -25.52
CA GLY A 65 15.12 -15.50 -25.62
C GLY A 65 16.44 -16.03 -26.21
N GLY A 66 17.44 -15.16 -26.41
CA GLY A 66 18.71 -15.54 -27.01
C GLY A 66 18.83 -15.14 -28.50
N ARG A 67 20.07 -15.14 -29.00
CA ARG A 67 20.35 -14.81 -30.42
C ARG A 67 19.78 -15.89 -31.33
N GLY A 68 19.00 -15.47 -32.34
CA GLY A 68 18.38 -16.36 -33.31
C GLY A 68 17.13 -17.10 -32.83
N SER A 69 16.75 -16.95 -31.55
CA SER A 69 15.58 -17.61 -30.97
C SER A 69 14.53 -16.64 -30.44
N THR A 70 14.75 -15.34 -30.49
CA THR A 70 13.82 -14.32 -29.98
C THR A 70 12.90 -13.77 -31.06
N LEU A 71 13.46 -13.43 -32.24
CA LEU A 71 12.70 -12.87 -33.36
C LEU A 71 11.59 -13.84 -33.80
N GLY A 72 10.39 -13.32 -34.02
CA GLY A 72 9.24 -14.09 -34.48
C GLY A 72 8.56 -14.95 -33.42
N GLN A 73 9.03 -14.95 -32.19
CA GLN A 73 8.38 -15.70 -31.11
C GLN A 73 7.01 -15.11 -30.78
N PRO A 74 6.00 -15.95 -30.53
CA PRO A 74 4.64 -15.48 -30.24
C PRO A 74 4.57 -14.71 -28.92
N VAL A 75 3.88 -13.59 -28.96
CA VAL A 75 3.51 -12.78 -27.79
C VAL A 75 2.02 -12.97 -27.51
N ARG A 76 1.70 -13.25 -26.27
CA ARG A 76 0.34 -13.56 -25.82
C ARG A 76 -0.23 -12.43 -24.97
N ALA A 77 -1.55 -12.26 -25.01
CA ALA A 77 -2.23 -11.39 -24.05
C ALA A 77 -2.02 -11.93 -22.63
N ALA A 78 -1.48 -11.08 -21.75
CA ALA A 78 -1.20 -11.47 -20.36
C ALA A 78 -2.47 -11.83 -19.57
N ALA A 79 -3.61 -11.23 -19.93
CA ALA A 79 -4.92 -11.48 -19.36
C ALA A 79 -6.00 -11.14 -20.39
N ARG A 80 -7.28 -11.54 -20.15
CA ARG A 80 -8.40 -11.08 -20.95
C ARG A 80 -8.61 -9.58 -20.83
N GLY A 81 -9.07 -8.92 -21.90
CA GLY A 81 -9.34 -7.50 -21.85
C GLY A 81 -9.71 -6.88 -23.20
N LEU A 82 -9.89 -5.56 -23.16
CA LEU A 82 -10.23 -4.73 -24.31
C LEU A 82 -8.96 -4.14 -24.93
N VAL A 83 -8.75 -4.32 -26.22
CA VAL A 83 -7.67 -3.67 -26.96
C VAL A 83 -7.98 -2.18 -27.11
N VAL A 84 -7.27 -1.33 -26.38
CA VAL A 84 -7.47 0.13 -26.43
C VAL A 84 -6.52 0.83 -27.38
N TYR A 85 -5.36 0.21 -27.67
CA TYR A 85 -4.39 0.68 -28.65
C TYR A 85 -3.81 -0.50 -29.43
N SER A 86 -3.68 -0.35 -30.75
CA SER A 86 -3.11 -1.37 -31.65
C SER A 86 -2.55 -0.71 -32.87
N SER A 87 -1.23 -0.70 -33.04
CA SER A 87 -0.55 -0.10 -34.20
C SER A 87 0.74 -0.85 -34.52
N PRO A 88 0.89 -1.36 -35.76
CA PRO A 88 2.08 -2.11 -36.17
C PRO A 88 3.32 -1.23 -36.37
N SER A 89 3.18 0.08 -36.35
CA SER A 89 4.27 1.04 -36.58
C SER A 89 4.35 2.13 -35.49
N ALA A 90 3.82 1.85 -34.27
CA ALA A 90 3.77 2.83 -33.18
C ALA A 90 5.14 3.39 -32.80
N TRP A 91 6.17 2.56 -32.86
CA TRP A 91 7.57 2.94 -32.58
C TRP A 91 8.44 2.99 -33.84
N GLY A 92 7.80 3.14 -35.02
CA GLY A 92 8.47 3.23 -36.32
C GLY A 92 9.27 1.96 -36.62
N VAL A 93 10.58 2.14 -36.84
CA VAL A 93 11.50 1.02 -37.14
C VAL A 93 11.71 0.05 -35.96
N ASP A 94 11.33 0.42 -34.76
CA ASP A 94 11.41 -0.42 -33.57
C ASP A 94 10.08 -1.18 -33.30
N GLY A 95 9.19 -1.25 -34.30
CA GLY A 95 8.03 -2.13 -34.35
C GLY A 95 6.73 -1.55 -33.79
N GLY A 96 5.76 -2.43 -33.66
CA GLY A 96 4.40 -2.13 -33.24
C GLY A 96 4.21 -2.19 -31.74
N VAL A 97 3.06 -1.65 -31.32
CA VAL A 97 2.62 -1.64 -29.92
C VAL A 97 1.14 -2.01 -29.83
N ILE A 98 0.82 -2.83 -28.84
CA ILE A 98 -0.55 -3.13 -28.43
C ILE A 98 -0.70 -2.72 -26.97
N ILE A 99 -1.85 -2.10 -26.59
CA ILE A 99 -2.23 -1.86 -25.20
C ILE A 99 -3.60 -2.51 -24.97
N ILE A 100 -3.70 -3.31 -23.93
CA ILE A 100 -4.92 -3.98 -23.51
C ILE A 100 -5.34 -3.42 -22.13
N ARG A 101 -6.59 -3.01 -22.01
CA ARG A 101 -7.23 -2.64 -20.76
C ARG A 101 -7.89 -3.86 -20.15
N HIS A 102 -7.58 -4.14 -18.92
CA HIS A 102 -8.18 -5.21 -18.11
C HIS A 102 -9.06 -4.61 -17.02
N THR A 103 -10.26 -5.13 -16.83
CA THR A 103 -11.15 -4.73 -15.75
C THR A 103 -10.91 -5.61 -14.55
N LEU A 104 -10.60 -4.99 -13.41
CA LEU A 104 -10.40 -5.68 -12.14
C LEU A 104 -11.74 -5.93 -11.43
N GLU A 105 -11.79 -6.87 -10.50
CA GLU A 105 -13.00 -7.20 -9.72
C GLU A 105 -13.58 -5.99 -8.97
N ASN A 106 -12.72 -5.09 -8.52
CA ASN A 106 -13.10 -3.86 -7.85
C ASN A 106 -13.58 -2.73 -8.79
N GLY A 107 -13.67 -2.99 -10.11
CA GLY A 107 -14.05 -2.01 -11.13
C GLY A 107 -12.95 -1.04 -11.57
N ASP A 108 -11.72 -1.17 -11.05
CA ASP A 108 -10.57 -0.45 -11.55
C ASP A 108 -10.03 -1.05 -12.85
N PHE A 109 -9.08 -0.36 -13.48
CA PHE A 109 -8.46 -0.80 -14.71
C PHE A 109 -6.95 -0.99 -14.52
N LEU A 110 -6.47 -2.10 -15.04
CA LEU A 110 -5.07 -2.38 -15.29
C LEU A 110 -4.82 -2.34 -16.79
N TYR A 111 -3.67 -1.85 -17.24
CA TYR A 111 -3.30 -1.83 -18.64
C TYR A 111 -1.99 -2.58 -18.82
N THR A 112 -1.95 -3.47 -19.82
CA THR A 112 -0.70 -4.10 -20.27
C THR A 112 -0.31 -3.54 -21.63
N GLN A 113 0.97 -3.22 -21.80
CA GLN A 113 1.52 -2.79 -23.07
C GLN A 113 2.59 -3.76 -23.54
N TYR A 114 2.54 -4.07 -24.81
CA TYR A 114 3.46 -4.96 -25.52
C TYR A 114 4.11 -4.16 -26.64
N GLY A 115 5.42 -3.98 -26.53
CA GLY A 115 6.22 -3.23 -27.50
C GLY A 115 7.15 -4.11 -28.31
N HIS A 116 7.66 -3.55 -29.40
CA HIS A 116 8.53 -4.21 -30.39
C HIS A 116 7.86 -5.39 -31.10
N LEU A 117 6.56 -5.26 -31.36
CA LEU A 117 5.80 -6.33 -32.02
C LEU A 117 5.80 -6.20 -33.53
N GLU A 118 5.65 -7.34 -34.19
CA GLU A 118 5.38 -7.45 -35.64
C GLU A 118 4.17 -8.33 -35.91
N GLN A 119 3.60 -8.13 -37.10
CA GLN A 119 2.59 -9.00 -37.69
C GLN A 119 3.25 -9.94 -38.70
N THR A 120 2.68 -11.14 -38.85
CA THR A 120 3.06 -12.08 -39.89
C THR A 120 1.88 -12.34 -40.81
N GLU A 121 2.03 -13.21 -41.81
CA GLU A 121 0.90 -13.61 -42.66
C GLU A 121 -0.20 -14.31 -41.85
N THR A 122 0.18 -15.05 -40.81
CA THR A 122 -0.72 -15.86 -39.96
C THR A 122 -1.10 -15.21 -38.64
N VAL A 123 -0.32 -14.25 -38.11
CA VAL A 123 -0.55 -13.55 -36.86
C VAL A 123 -0.77 -12.07 -37.13
N ARG A 124 -2.00 -11.60 -36.93
CA ARG A 124 -2.38 -10.20 -37.04
C ARG A 124 -2.60 -9.57 -35.69
N PHE A 125 -2.33 -8.28 -35.55
CA PHE A 125 -2.69 -7.53 -34.36
C PHE A 125 -4.20 -7.51 -34.19
N PRO A 126 -4.72 -7.77 -32.96
CA PRO A 126 -6.14 -7.63 -32.71
C PRO A 126 -6.59 -6.18 -32.97
N PRO A 127 -7.77 -5.98 -33.58
CA PRO A 127 -8.28 -4.64 -33.85
C PRO A 127 -8.52 -3.85 -32.55
N ARG A 128 -8.35 -2.53 -32.61
CA ARG A 128 -8.79 -1.67 -31.50
C ARG A 128 -10.27 -1.88 -31.20
N LEU A 129 -10.63 -1.90 -29.93
CA LEU A 129 -11.97 -2.18 -29.38
C LEU A 129 -12.45 -3.62 -29.54
N SER A 130 -11.58 -4.56 -29.94
CA SER A 130 -11.88 -5.98 -29.82
C SER A 130 -11.51 -6.50 -28.42
N CYS A 131 -12.17 -7.57 -28.00
CA CYS A 131 -11.75 -8.35 -26.84
C CYS A 131 -10.68 -9.35 -27.24
N VAL A 132 -9.80 -9.65 -26.29
CA VAL A 132 -8.84 -10.76 -26.36
C VAL A 132 -8.96 -11.61 -25.11
N ASP A 133 -8.74 -12.92 -25.26
CA ASP A 133 -8.68 -13.85 -24.13
C ASP A 133 -7.24 -13.93 -23.55
N ALA A 134 -7.15 -14.35 -22.27
CA ALA A 134 -5.85 -14.63 -21.66
C ALA A 134 -5.10 -15.72 -22.45
N GLY A 135 -3.83 -15.47 -22.77
CA GLY A 135 -3.00 -16.40 -23.55
C GLY A 135 -3.22 -16.38 -25.07
N GLU A 136 -4.18 -15.58 -25.59
CA GLU A 136 -4.36 -15.39 -27.03
C GLU A 136 -3.10 -14.77 -27.67
N ILE A 137 -2.68 -15.27 -28.84
CA ILE A 137 -1.53 -14.70 -29.57
C ILE A 137 -1.95 -13.39 -30.21
N ILE A 138 -1.30 -12.30 -29.79
CA ILE A 138 -1.62 -10.93 -30.23
C ILE A 138 -0.59 -10.34 -31.20
N GLY A 139 0.54 -10.99 -31.37
CA GLY A 139 1.64 -10.58 -32.24
C GLY A 139 2.83 -11.51 -32.11
N VAL A 140 3.91 -11.16 -32.77
CA VAL A 140 5.21 -11.81 -32.60
C VAL A 140 6.27 -10.75 -32.24
N ILE A 141 7.38 -11.17 -31.62
CA ILE A 141 8.51 -10.27 -31.35
C ILE A 141 9.15 -9.85 -32.66
N GLY A 142 9.24 -8.54 -32.90
CA GLY A 142 9.81 -7.93 -34.08
C GLY A 142 11.32 -7.68 -33.99
N ASP A 143 11.88 -7.15 -35.10
CA ASP A 143 13.29 -6.79 -35.21
C ASP A 143 13.57 -5.41 -34.58
N ALA A 144 13.64 -5.37 -33.26
CA ALA A 144 13.96 -4.17 -32.48
C ALA A 144 15.46 -3.99 -32.27
N ARG A 145 15.88 -2.74 -32.08
CA ARG A 145 17.28 -2.39 -31.79
C ARG A 145 17.58 -2.33 -30.29
N PRO A 146 18.72 -2.85 -29.79
CA PRO A 146 19.88 -3.39 -30.54
C PRO A 146 19.77 -4.87 -30.90
N ALA A 147 18.74 -5.55 -30.43
CA ALA A 147 18.42 -6.95 -30.71
C ALA A 147 16.92 -7.15 -30.51
N PRO A 148 16.29 -8.12 -31.20
CA PRO A 148 14.91 -8.50 -30.95
C PRO A 148 14.66 -8.80 -29.47
N HIS A 149 13.63 -8.20 -28.89
CA HIS A 149 13.19 -8.43 -27.52
C HIS A 149 11.72 -8.02 -27.35
N LEU A 150 11.07 -8.51 -26.32
CA LEU A 150 9.75 -8.02 -25.93
C LEU A 150 9.94 -6.94 -24.86
N HIS A 151 9.39 -5.74 -25.10
CA HIS A 151 9.19 -4.73 -24.08
C HIS A 151 7.77 -4.87 -23.50
N PHE A 152 7.67 -5.14 -22.20
CA PHE A 152 6.40 -5.38 -21.53
C PHE A 152 6.18 -4.42 -20.37
N GLU A 153 5.05 -3.70 -20.38
CA GLU A 153 4.69 -2.74 -19.32
C GLU A 153 3.36 -3.09 -18.66
N ILE A 154 3.25 -2.73 -17.38
CA ILE A 154 1.98 -2.64 -16.66
C ILE A 154 1.77 -1.20 -16.21
N ARG A 155 0.53 -0.70 -16.41
CA ARG A 155 0.13 0.67 -16.06
C ARG A 155 -1.19 0.67 -15.29
N VAL A 156 -1.34 1.65 -14.42
CA VAL A 156 -2.58 1.98 -13.71
C VAL A 156 -2.88 3.46 -13.89
N TYR A 157 -4.07 3.88 -13.51
CA TYR A 157 -4.39 5.31 -13.46
C TYR A 157 -3.38 6.06 -12.56
N SER A 158 -3.03 7.27 -12.99
CA SER A 158 -2.27 8.23 -12.19
C SER A 158 -2.74 9.64 -12.58
N PRO A 159 -2.73 10.62 -11.66
CA PRO A 159 -3.04 12.02 -12.01
C PRO A 159 -2.17 12.57 -13.13
N SER A 160 -0.91 12.14 -13.20
CA SER A 160 0.04 12.49 -14.25
C SER A 160 -0.18 11.74 -15.56
N ASN A 161 -0.95 10.64 -15.52
CA ASN A 161 -1.32 9.83 -16.69
C ASN A 161 -2.76 9.29 -16.49
N PRO A 162 -3.76 10.16 -16.68
CA PRO A 162 -5.16 9.79 -16.42
C PRO A 162 -5.74 8.79 -17.43
N ASN A 163 -5.11 8.68 -18.61
CA ASN A 163 -5.55 7.78 -19.69
C ASN A 163 -4.38 6.89 -20.14
N PRO A 164 -3.94 5.92 -19.32
CA PRO A 164 -2.73 5.14 -19.58
C PRO A 164 -2.82 4.22 -20.81
N GLY A 165 -4.02 4.06 -21.39
CA GLY A 165 -4.26 3.28 -22.59
C GLY A 165 -4.20 4.07 -23.91
N ASP A 166 -4.19 5.41 -23.90
CA ASP A 166 -4.33 6.23 -25.10
C ASP A 166 -3.01 6.40 -25.87
N ASN A 167 -1.87 6.30 -25.19
CA ASN A 167 -0.56 6.55 -25.77
C ASN A 167 0.46 5.49 -25.33
N PRO A 168 1.16 4.85 -26.29
CA PRO A 168 2.18 3.86 -25.97
C PRO A 168 3.39 4.44 -25.22
N GLY A 169 3.64 5.75 -25.33
CA GLY A 169 4.86 6.35 -24.78
C GLY A 169 6.14 5.84 -25.48
N PRO A 170 7.31 6.33 -25.07
CA PRO A 170 8.59 5.97 -25.69
C PRO A 170 9.33 4.81 -24.97
N GLY A 171 8.72 4.09 -24.03
CA GLY A 171 9.37 3.04 -23.24
C GLY A 171 10.32 3.57 -22.13
N TYR A 172 10.52 4.89 -22.03
CA TYR A 172 11.43 5.53 -21.08
C TYR A 172 10.88 6.86 -20.58
N THR A 173 11.12 7.19 -19.33
CA THR A 173 10.69 8.45 -18.69
C THR A 173 11.83 9.13 -17.92
N ARG A 174 11.74 10.45 -17.72
CA ARG A 174 12.71 11.21 -16.90
C ARG A 174 12.40 11.14 -15.41
N THR A 175 11.17 10.98 -15.07
CA THR A 175 10.67 10.85 -13.69
C THR A 175 10.61 9.36 -13.33
N ALA A 176 10.70 9.02 -12.05
CA ALA A 176 10.48 7.65 -11.59
C ALA A 176 9.14 7.12 -12.13
N PRO A 177 9.13 5.98 -12.84
CA PRO A 177 7.94 5.53 -13.58
C PRO A 177 6.72 5.28 -12.67
N GLU A 178 6.97 4.85 -11.43
CA GLU A 178 5.92 4.60 -10.43
C GLU A 178 5.05 5.84 -10.17
N LEU A 179 5.66 7.02 -10.12
CA LEU A 179 4.97 8.29 -9.91
C LEU A 179 4.06 8.68 -11.09
N LEU A 180 4.30 8.08 -12.24
CA LEU A 180 3.54 8.32 -13.47
C LEU A 180 2.55 7.20 -13.79
N GLY A 181 2.34 6.23 -12.86
CA GLY A 181 1.37 5.15 -13.01
C GLY A 181 1.91 3.87 -13.65
N TRP A 182 3.21 3.77 -13.93
CA TRP A 182 3.79 2.48 -14.32
C TRP A 182 4.05 1.60 -13.10
N ARG A 183 3.95 0.29 -13.27
CA ARG A 183 4.19 -0.71 -12.23
C ARG A 183 5.15 -1.77 -12.73
N ARG A 184 5.95 -2.33 -11.81
CA ARG A 184 6.87 -3.43 -12.15
C ARG A 184 6.06 -4.67 -12.53
N PRO A 185 6.14 -5.16 -13.79
CA PRO A 185 5.34 -6.28 -14.26
C PRO A 185 5.47 -7.53 -13.41
N MET A 186 6.71 -7.94 -13.08
CA MET A 186 6.96 -9.13 -12.26
C MET A 186 6.24 -9.07 -10.91
N GLN A 187 6.24 -7.93 -10.23
CA GLN A 187 5.57 -7.79 -8.94
C GLN A 187 4.05 -7.91 -9.06
N ILE A 188 3.46 -7.22 -10.04
CA ILE A 188 2.00 -7.28 -10.25
C ILE A 188 1.56 -8.70 -10.61
N ILE A 189 2.26 -9.36 -11.54
CA ILE A 189 1.93 -10.73 -11.95
C ILE A 189 2.06 -11.68 -10.76
N THR A 190 3.16 -11.61 -10.00
CA THR A 190 3.39 -12.46 -8.83
C THR A 190 2.32 -12.25 -7.75
N ASN A 191 1.98 -10.98 -7.46
CA ASN A 191 0.93 -10.65 -6.49
C ASN A 191 -0.45 -11.18 -6.93
N MET A 192 -0.77 -11.06 -8.21
CA MET A 192 -2.03 -11.56 -8.75
C MET A 192 -2.07 -13.09 -8.84
N GLN A 193 -0.93 -13.75 -9.08
CA GLN A 193 -0.80 -15.21 -9.03
C GLN A 193 -0.81 -15.74 -7.60
N ALA A 194 -0.38 -14.94 -6.61
CA ALA A 194 -0.50 -15.26 -5.18
C ALA A 194 -1.97 -15.41 -4.72
N ARG A 195 -2.96 -15.10 -5.58
CA ARG A 195 -4.39 -15.49 -5.41
C ARG A 195 -4.59 -16.98 -5.16
N LEU A 196 -3.61 -17.80 -5.50
CA LEU A 196 -3.59 -19.22 -5.16
C LEU A 196 -3.03 -19.48 -3.77
N SER A 197 -2.58 -18.43 -3.05
CA SER A 197 -2.11 -18.56 -1.68
C SER A 197 -3.27 -18.92 -0.74
N ARG A 198 -2.92 -19.65 0.32
CA ARG A 198 -3.87 -20.10 1.33
C ARG A 198 -4.60 -18.91 1.96
N GLY A 199 -5.93 -18.92 1.91
CA GLY A 199 -6.78 -17.89 2.53
C GLY A 199 -6.98 -16.61 1.71
N TYR A 200 -6.38 -16.44 0.54
CA TYR A 200 -6.60 -15.26 -0.29
C TYR A 200 -8.08 -15.09 -0.66
N GLU A 201 -8.61 -13.89 -0.53
CA GLU A 201 -9.99 -13.55 -0.88
C GLU A 201 -10.07 -12.48 -1.97
N TRP A 202 -9.35 -11.36 -1.80
CA TRP A 202 -9.39 -10.26 -2.75
C TRP A 202 -8.10 -9.43 -2.76
N HIS A 203 -7.94 -8.62 -3.81
CA HIS A 203 -6.80 -7.74 -4.02
C HIS A 203 -7.24 -6.45 -4.69
N THR A 204 -6.74 -5.34 -4.20
CA THR A 204 -6.98 -4.01 -4.77
C THR A 204 -5.65 -3.30 -4.97
N THR A 205 -5.48 -2.70 -6.15
CA THR A 205 -4.34 -1.84 -6.46
C THR A 205 -4.80 -0.38 -6.44
N LEU A 206 -4.11 0.45 -5.69
CA LEU A 206 -4.33 1.89 -5.65
C LEU A 206 -3.51 2.59 -6.74
N SER A 207 -3.83 3.85 -7.00
CA SER A 207 -3.05 4.67 -7.94
C SER A 207 -1.73 5.18 -7.34
N HIS A 208 -1.68 5.27 -6.01
CA HIS A 208 -0.53 5.73 -5.23
C HIS A 208 -0.29 4.81 -4.04
N ALA A 209 0.95 4.78 -3.59
CA ALA A 209 1.28 4.09 -2.35
C ALA A 209 0.48 4.68 -1.18
N ILE A 210 -0.04 3.80 -0.32
CA ILE A 210 -0.60 4.19 0.98
C ILE A 210 0.56 4.80 1.76
N GLN A 211 0.44 6.11 1.97
CA GLN A 211 1.29 6.85 2.90
C GLN A 211 0.48 7.07 4.18
N ASN A 212 1.07 7.66 5.19
CA ASN A 212 0.28 8.14 6.31
C ASN A 212 -0.75 9.18 5.83
N PRO A 213 -1.99 9.13 6.27
CA PRO A 213 -2.56 8.25 7.31
C PRO A 213 -2.91 6.85 6.78
N PRO A 214 -2.95 5.86 7.68
CA PRO A 214 -3.37 4.50 7.35
C PRO A 214 -4.84 4.44 6.92
N PRO A 215 -5.28 3.37 6.23
CA PRO A 215 -6.68 3.09 5.95
C PRO A 215 -7.54 3.08 7.22
N LEU A 216 -8.76 3.59 7.11
CA LEU A 216 -9.78 3.54 8.17
C LEU A 216 -10.74 2.37 7.91
N VAL A 217 -10.83 1.45 8.85
CA VAL A 217 -11.83 0.36 8.82
C VAL A 217 -13.15 0.87 9.38
N LEU A 218 -14.23 0.66 8.66
CA LEU A 218 -15.58 1.01 9.09
C LEU A 218 -16.29 -0.18 9.76
N ASN A 219 -17.41 0.09 10.45
CA ASN A 219 -18.18 -0.93 11.16
C ASN A 219 -18.74 -2.04 10.26
N ASP A 220 -18.89 -1.78 8.97
CA ASP A 220 -19.30 -2.77 7.96
C ASP A 220 -18.12 -3.51 7.33
N ASN A 221 -16.94 -3.38 7.92
CA ASN A 221 -15.67 -3.93 7.43
C ASN A 221 -15.21 -3.40 6.07
N SER A 222 -15.83 -2.35 5.54
CA SER A 222 -15.29 -1.60 4.41
C SER A 222 -14.15 -0.68 4.85
N LEU A 223 -13.33 -0.24 3.88
CA LEU A 223 -12.17 0.63 4.12
C LEU A 223 -12.42 2.00 3.50
N ILE A 224 -12.00 3.05 4.18
CA ILE A 224 -11.73 4.34 3.55
C ILE A 224 -10.22 4.51 3.44
N VAL A 225 -9.74 4.87 2.26
CA VAL A 225 -8.31 5.04 1.97
C VAL A 225 -8.05 6.36 1.24
N ILE A 226 -6.89 6.96 1.52
CA ILE A 226 -6.38 8.07 0.74
C ILE A 226 -5.49 7.49 -0.36
N ASP A 227 -5.85 7.76 -1.61
CA ASP A 227 -5.16 7.31 -2.81
C ASP A 227 -4.72 8.54 -3.61
N GLY A 228 -3.59 9.12 -3.23
CA GLY A 228 -3.07 10.35 -3.78
C GLY A 228 -4.01 11.54 -3.54
N ASP A 229 -4.59 12.06 -4.61
CA ASP A 229 -5.54 13.19 -4.60
C ASP A 229 -7.00 12.76 -4.40
N ARG A 230 -7.25 11.54 -3.96
CA ARG A 230 -8.61 10.96 -3.84
C ARG A 230 -8.82 10.26 -2.51
N LEU A 231 -10.04 10.36 -2.03
CA LEU A 231 -10.59 9.50 -1.00
C LEU A 231 -11.40 8.40 -1.69
N ARG A 232 -11.22 7.14 -1.27
CA ARG A 232 -11.96 5.99 -1.80
C ARG A 232 -12.59 5.20 -0.67
N ARG A 233 -13.80 4.65 -0.90
CA ARG A 233 -14.35 3.58 -0.07
C ARG A 233 -14.24 2.26 -0.81
N ILE A 234 -13.67 1.26 -0.15
CA ILE A 234 -13.47 -0.09 -0.66
C ILE A 234 -14.28 -1.03 0.23
N THR A 235 -15.12 -1.87 -0.38
CA THR A 235 -15.93 -2.87 0.35
C THR A 235 -15.07 -3.92 1.04
N SER A 236 -15.67 -4.69 1.94
CA SER A 236 -15.03 -5.83 2.59
C SER A 236 -14.55 -6.92 1.62
N ASP A 237 -15.07 -6.95 0.39
CA ASP A 237 -14.66 -7.85 -0.70
C ASP A 237 -13.76 -7.15 -1.76
N GLY A 238 -13.21 -5.98 -1.46
CA GLY A 238 -12.19 -5.30 -2.25
C GLY A 238 -12.70 -4.43 -3.40
N ARG A 239 -14.03 -4.24 -3.57
CA ARG A 239 -14.59 -3.41 -4.63
C ARG A 239 -14.65 -1.94 -4.23
N VAL A 240 -14.38 -1.03 -5.14
CA VAL A 240 -14.53 0.41 -4.91
C VAL A 240 -15.99 0.81 -5.01
N LEU A 241 -16.56 1.34 -3.92
CA LEU A 241 -17.94 1.85 -3.88
C LEU A 241 -18.03 3.27 -4.45
N TRP A 242 -17.14 4.15 -4.01
CA TRP A 242 -17.09 5.52 -4.49
C TRP A 242 -15.67 6.10 -4.43
N ARG A 243 -15.47 7.19 -5.14
CA ARG A 243 -14.23 7.99 -5.19
C ARG A 243 -14.59 9.46 -5.17
N VAL A 244 -13.88 10.26 -4.37
CA VAL A 244 -14.02 11.71 -4.34
C VAL A 244 -12.67 12.39 -4.36
N GLY A 245 -12.55 13.48 -5.12
CA GLY A 245 -11.31 14.26 -5.20
C GLY A 245 -11.05 15.06 -3.93
N LEU A 246 -9.79 15.17 -3.53
CA LEU A 246 -9.31 16.00 -2.45
C LEU A 246 -8.72 17.29 -3.01
N SER A 247 -9.04 18.43 -2.41
CA SER A 247 -8.56 19.74 -2.88
C SER A 247 -7.15 20.09 -2.42
N THR A 248 -6.65 19.37 -1.40
CA THR A 248 -5.31 19.52 -0.83
C THR A 248 -4.90 18.22 -0.14
N THR A 249 -3.64 18.14 0.28
CA THR A 249 -3.08 16.94 0.91
C THR A 249 -3.75 16.67 2.26
N ALA A 250 -4.29 15.46 2.41
CA ALA A 250 -4.82 14.96 3.66
C ALA A 250 -3.69 14.36 4.51
N VAL A 251 -3.66 14.68 5.79
CA VAL A 251 -2.66 14.19 6.76
C VAL A 251 -3.25 13.25 7.79
N SER A 252 -4.58 13.24 7.96
CA SER A 252 -5.25 12.31 8.88
C SER A 252 -6.58 11.85 8.31
N LEU A 253 -6.89 10.58 8.56
CA LEU A 253 -8.17 9.95 8.29
C LEU A 253 -8.56 9.17 9.53
N HIS A 254 -9.72 9.45 10.11
CA HIS A 254 -10.12 8.82 11.36
C HIS A 254 -11.62 8.73 11.55
N GLY A 255 -12.02 7.79 12.39
CA GLY A 255 -13.39 7.62 12.86
C GLY A 255 -13.56 8.10 14.30
N TYR A 256 -14.70 8.73 14.58
CA TYR A 256 -15.14 9.06 15.92
C TYR A 256 -16.68 9.05 15.98
N GLU A 257 -17.26 8.35 16.96
CA GLU A 257 -18.72 8.23 17.15
C GLU A 257 -19.50 7.90 15.85
N ALA A 258 -19.05 6.87 15.12
CA ALA A 258 -19.60 6.44 13.82
C ALA A 258 -19.53 7.49 12.69
N ARG A 259 -18.69 8.51 12.84
CA ARG A 259 -18.41 9.53 11.84
C ARG A 259 -16.99 9.40 11.34
N THR A 260 -16.75 9.84 10.12
CA THR A 260 -15.43 9.84 9.48
C THR A 260 -14.97 11.26 9.23
N TYR A 261 -13.72 11.52 9.56
CA TYR A 261 -13.10 12.84 9.42
C TYR A 261 -11.80 12.75 8.64
N VAL A 262 -11.54 13.76 7.84
CA VAL A 262 -10.27 14.00 7.13
C VAL A 262 -9.69 15.32 7.59
N THR A 263 -8.43 15.30 8.03
CA THR A 263 -7.67 16.50 8.36
C THR A 263 -6.68 16.79 7.23
N PHE A 264 -6.58 18.04 6.83
CA PHE A 264 -5.73 18.49 5.73
C PHE A 264 -4.55 19.31 6.24
N MET A 265 -3.47 19.40 5.42
CA MET A 265 -2.28 20.21 5.72
C MET A 265 -2.58 21.70 5.91
N ASP A 266 -3.67 22.21 5.33
CA ASP A 266 -4.12 23.59 5.53
C ASP A 266 -4.89 23.81 6.84
N GLY A 267 -4.95 22.80 7.71
CA GLY A 267 -5.60 22.84 9.02
C GLY A 267 -7.11 22.64 8.99
N ARG A 268 -7.70 22.47 7.82
CA ARG A 268 -9.14 22.11 7.72
C ARG A 268 -9.37 20.69 8.20
N VAL A 269 -10.46 20.51 8.92
CA VAL A 269 -11.04 19.22 9.24
C VAL A 269 -12.40 19.11 8.59
N VAL A 270 -12.65 17.99 7.91
CA VAL A 270 -13.88 17.78 7.14
C VAL A 270 -14.53 16.47 7.56
N GLN A 271 -15.83 16.52 7.87
CA GLN A 271 -16.63 15.33 8.06
C GLN A 271 -17.07 14.76 6.71
N VAL A 272 -16.91 13.44 6.53
CA VAL A 272 -17.25 12.72 5.31
C VAL A 272 -18.48 11.85 5.53
N ASP A 273 -19.42 11.91 4.60
CA ASP A 273 -20.51 10.94 4.50
C ASP A 273 -19.95 9.62 3.94
N VAL A 274 -19.91 8.60 4.76
CA VAL A 274 -19.33 7.30 4.38
C VAL A 274 -20.10 6.61 3.25
N GLU A 275 -21.41 6.91 3.08
CA GLU A 275 -22.23 6.23 2.08
C GLU A 275 -21.94 6.69 0.65
N ASN A 276 -21.61 7.95 0.47
CA ASN A 276 -21.45 8.55 -0.86
C ASN A 276 -20.16 9.38 -1.06
N GLY A 277 -19.37 9.58 0.01
CA GLY A 277 -18.12 10.34 -0.02
C GLY A 277 -18.31 11.87 0.01
N ASN A 278 -19.54 12.38 0.17
CA ASN A 278 -19.77 13.81 0.22
C ASN A 278 -19.19 14.44 1.49
N PHE A 279 -18.66 15.65 1.36
CA PHE A 279 -18.22 16.45 2.49
C PHE A 279 -19.43 17.13 3.12
N LEU A 280 -19.71 16.83 4.41
CA LEU A 280 -20.89 17.29 5.13
C LEU A 280 -20.64 18.63 5.85
N GLU A 281 -19.59 18.67 6.66
CA GLU A 281 -19.22 19.80 7.50
C GLU A 281 -17.72 20.02 7.42
N ALA A 282 -17.29 21.26 7.42
CA ALA A 282 -15.87 21.61 7.44
C ALA A 282 -15.64 22.74 8.45
N TRP A 283 -14.55 22.66 9.20
CA TRP A 283 -14.08 23.71 10.09
C TRP A 283 -12.57 23.81 10.05
N GLN A 284 -12.03 24.85 10.63
CA GLN A 284 -10.60 25.09 10.75
C GLN A 284 -10.25 25.44 12.19
N LEU A 285 -9.22 24.81 12.69
CA LEU A 285 -8.63 25.17 13.97
C LEU A 285 -7.67 26.35 13.78
N GLU A 286 -7.80 27.37 14.61
CA GLU A 286 -6.97 28.58 14.51
C GLU A 286 -5.49 28.25 14.79
N GLY A 287 -4.60 28.64 13.88
CA GLY A 287 -3.16 28.42 14.00
C GLY A 287 -2.71 26.96 13.79
N PHE A 288 -3.63 26.05 13.43
CA PHE A 288 -3.31 24.65 13.24
C PHE A 288 -2.96 24.35 11.77
N MET A 289 -1.70 24.04 11.50
CA MET A 289 -1.17 23.71 10.17
C MET A 289 -0.32 22.43 10.24
N PRO A 290 -0.95 21.25 10.30
CA PRO A 290 -0.21 19.98 10.47
C PRO A 290 0.63 19.68 9.22
N ASP A 291 1.87 19.25 9.42
CA ASP A 291 2.82 18.90 8.35
C ASP A 291 3.10 17.39 8.26
N SER A 292 2.58 16.62 9.21
CA SER A 292 2.75 15.17 9.29
C SER A 292 1.46 14.46 9.68
N ALA A 293 1.43 13.12 9.47
CA ALA A 293 0.39 12.28 10.02
C ALA A 293 0.45 12.27 11.55
N PRO A 294 -0.69 12.16 12.24
CA PRO A 294 -0.74 12.15 13.68
C PRO A 294 -0.22 10.85 14.29
N ILE A 295 0.19 10.95 15.55
CA ILE A 295 0.31 9.83 16.47
C ILE A 295 -0.98 9.74 17.29
N ASP A 296 -1.61 8.57 17.33
CA ASP A 296 -2.83 8.37 18.11
C ASP A 296 -2.51 8.31 19.62
N LEU A 297 -3.20 9.14 20.39
CA LEU A 297 -3.27 9.10 21.84
C LEU A 297 -4.62 8.48 22.24
N LYS A 298 -4.79 8.18 23.54
CA LYS A 298 -6.04 7.59 24.05
C LYS A 298 -7.28 8.42 23.71
N ASP A 299 -7.22 9.74 23.95
CA ASP A 299 -8.36 10.66 23.80
C ASP A 299 -8.04 11.84 22.87
N ALA A 300 -6.95 11.76 22.11
CA ALA A 300 -6.46 12.83 21.25
C ALA A 300 -5.66 12.29 20.05
N ARG A 301 -5.32 13.20 19.15
CA ARG A 301 -4.37 12.99 18.07
C ARG A 301 -3.26 14.01 18.15
N LEU A 302 -2.04 13.56 18.08
CA LEU A 302 -0.86 14.37 18.22
C LEU A 302 -0.28 14.68 16.84
N TYR A 303 -0.20 15.95 16.51
CA TYR A 303 0.36 16.43 15.25
C TYR A 303 1.61 17.26 15.49
N HIS A 304 2.57 17.14 14.58
CA HIS A 304 3.56 18.19 14.38
C HIS A 304 2.98 19.24 13.43
N THR A 305 3.29 20.51 13.68
CA THR A 305 2.81 21.62 12.86
C THR A 305 3.98 22.41 12.26
N SER A 306 3.75 23.10 11.17
CA SER A 306 4.76 23.79 10.36
C SER A 306 5.55 24.91 11.10
N ASP A 307 5.07 25.32 12.26
CA ASP A 307 5.74 26.26 13.17
C ASP A 307 6.59 25.57 14.25
N ASN A 308 6.89 24.28 14.08
CA ASN A 308 7.60 23.44 15.05
C ASN A 308 6.88 23.30 16.39
N THR A 309 5.57 23.19 16.37
CA THR A 309 4.76 22.95 17.56
C THR A 309 4.20 21.53 17.56
N LEU A 310 4.28 20.84 18.69
CA LEU A 310 3.60 19.59 18.92
C LEU A 310 2.20 19.91 19.45
N THR A 311 1.17 19.54 18.70
CA THR A 311 -0.22 19.93 18.98
C THR A 311 -1.10 18.71 19.18
N ALA A 312 -1.72 18.58 20.34
CA ALA A 312 -2.75 17.58 20.58
C ALA A 312 -4.14 18.12 20.27
N VAL A 313 -4.86 17.42 19.42
CA VAL A 313 -6.22 17.74 18.98
C VAL A 313 -7.17 16.65 19.47
N SER A 314 -8.35 17.04 19.95
CA SER A 314 -9.40 16.09 20.35
C SER A 314 -9.73 15.11 19.22
N THR A 315 -10.20 13.90 19.56
CA THR A 315 -10.50 12.84 18.59
C THR A 315 -11.59 13.23 17.58
N ASP A 316 -12.47 14.18 17.90
CA ASP A 316 -13.45 14.75 16.96
C ASP A 316 -12.87 15.85 16.06
N GLY A 317 -11.58 16.20 16.24
CA GLY A 317 -10.89 17.22 15.46
C GLY A 317 -11.34 18.65 15.71
N ARG A 318 -12.11 18.94 16.78
CA ARG A 318 -12.74 20.25 17.01
C ARG A 318 -11.98 21.16 17.98
N THR A 319 -11.11 20.59 18.83
CA THR A 319 -10.48 21.34 19.92
C THR A 319 -8.99 21.02 20.02
N ILE A 320 -8.17 22.06 20.08
CA ILE A 320 -6.77 21.94 20.50
C ILE A 320 -6.77 21.77 22.02
N LEU A 321 -6.23 20.64 22.50
CA LEU A 321 -6.19 20.30 23.92
C LEU A 321 -4.97 20.91 24.59
N TRP A 322 -3.82 20.82 23.96
CA TRP A 322 -2.57 21.42 24.41
C TRP A 322 -1.58 21.59 23.25
N GLN A 323 -0.57 22.43 23.47
CA GLN A 323 0.50 22.70 22.51
C GLN A 323 1.84 22.83 23.23
N THR A 324 2.89 22.23 22.63
CA THR A 324 4.27 22.35 23.10
C THR A 324 5.11 22.92 21.97
N PRO A 325 5.60 24.17 22.08
CA PRO A 325 6.39 24.83 21.04
C PRO A 325 7.83 24.30 21.03
N ASP A 326 8.57 24.72 20.00
CA ASP A 326 10.02 24.46 19.80
C ASP A 326 10.37 22.96 19.70
N ILE A 327 9.47 22.16 19.14
CA ILE A 327 9.69 20.74 18.86
C ILE A 327 10.11 20.57 17.39
N PRO A 328 11.36 20.19 17.10
CA PRO A 328 11.79 19.93 15.73
C PRO A 328 11.02 18.75 15.10
N PRO A 329 10.98 18.66 13.75
CA PRO A 329 10.39 17.52 13.07
C PRO A 329 11.01 16.20 13.55
N PHE A 330 10.17 15.21 13.80
CA PHE A 330 10.59 13.88 14.23
C PHE A 330 10.49 12.87 13.08
N THR A 331 11.37 11.88 13.10
CA THR A 331 11.37 10.81 12.09
C THR A 331 10.40 9.68 12.41
N TYR A 332 10.11 9.49 13.70
CA TYR A 332 9.29 8.41 14.18
C TYR A 332 8.79 8.72 15.60
N GLY A 333 7.58 8.26 15.94
CA GLY A 333 7.02 8.45 17.26
C GLY A 333 6.07 7.32 17.65
N VAL A 334 6.00 7.05 18.95
CA VAL A 334 5.08 6.10 19.56
C VAL A 334 4.44 6.75 20.79
N ALA A 335 3.14 6.57 20.95
CA ALA A 335 2.44 6.92 22.17
C ALA A 335 2.00 5.64 22.90
N SER A 336 2.11 5.68 24.20
CA SER A 336 1.51 4.75 25.15
C SER A 336 0.38 5.45 25.92
N GLN A 337 -0.15 4.79 26.93
CA GLN A 337 -1.23 5.37 27.74
C GLN A 337 -0.78 6.67 28.47
N ASN A 338 0.48 6.74 28.90
CA ASN A 338 0.97 7.85 29.74
C ASN A 338 2.16 8.61 29.16
N LEU A 339 2.85 8.02 28.19
CA LEU A 339 4.06 8.60 27.59
C LEU A 339 3.97 8.73 26.08
N ILE A 340 4.63 9.74 25.58
CA ILE A 340 4.91 9.95 24.16
C ILE A 340 6.41 9.91 23.95
N GLY A 341 6.88 9.06 23.04
CA GLY A 341 8.28 9.00 22.63
C GLY A 341 8.43 9.47 21.18
N LEU A 342 9.31 10.43 20.95
CA LEU A 342 9.62 10.96 19.62
C LEU A 342 11.12 10.80 19.33
N VAL A 343 11.46 10.32 18.14
CA VAL A 343 12.84 10.26 17.67
C VAL A 343 13.14 11.51 16.85
N ILE A 344 13.91 12.41 17.43
CA ILE A 344 14.27 13.72 16.90
C ILE A 344 15.78 13.77 16.70
N ASN A 345 16.26 13.92 15.47
CA ASN A 345 17.69 13.99 15.14
C ASN A 345 18.54 12.85 15.75
N GLY A 346 17.96 11.63 15.86
CA GLY A 346 18.64 10.47 16.43
C GLY A 346 18.59 10.38 17.95
N ALA A 347 18.05 11.37 18.66
CA ALA A 347 17.79 11.35 20.09
C ALA A 347 16.35 10.94 20.40
N LEU A 348 16.11 10.32 21.52
CA LEU A 348 14.77 10.03 22.06
C LEU A 348 14.34 11.16 22.98
N TRP A 349 13.25 11.80 22.63
CA TRP A 349 12.56 12.77 23.46
C TRP A 349 11.31 12.13 24.04
N THR A 350 11.15 12.18 25.34
CA THR A 350 9.99 11.65 26.05
C THR A 350 9.14 12.75 26.64
N PHE A 351 7.82 12.64 26.45
CA PHE A 351 6.84 13.59 26.96
C PHE A 351 5.78 12.86 27.77
N SER A 352 5.16 13.56 28.71
CA SER A 352 3.91 13.12 29.32
C SER A 352 2.76 13.14 28.31
N SER A 353 1.64 12.49 28.63
CA SER A 353 0.41 12.54 27.83
C SER A 353 -0.17 13.95 27.68
N GLU A 354 0.20 14.88 28.55
CA GLU A 354 -0.18 16.30 28.53
C GLU A 354 0.81 17.20 27.79
N GLY A 355 1.84 16.60 27.12
CA GLY A 355 2.81 17.31 26.30
C GLY A 355 3.97 17.95 27.07
N GLN A 356 4.15 17.64 28.35
CA GLN A 356 5.31 18.11 29.10
C GLN A 356 6.56 17.29 28.73
N LEU A 357 7.63 17.95 28.31
CA LEU A 357 8.93 17.30 28.09
C LEU A 357 9.48 16.75 29.41
N LEU A 358 9.77 15.45 29.44
CA LEU A 358 10.30 14.75 30.62
C LEU A 358 11.80 14.51 30.51
N ASP A 359 12.28 14.05 29.34
CA ASP A 359 13.68 13.70 29.14
C ASP A 359 14.10 13.79 27.65
N GLN A 360 15.41 13.92 27.44
CA GLN A 360 16.07 13.91 26.12
C GLN A 360 17.33 13.04 26.21
N ALA A 361 17.27 11.85 25.62
CA ALA A 361 18.38 10.89 25.65
C ALA A 361 19.04 10.76 24.28
N GLU A 362 20.34 11.05 24.18
CA GLU A 362 21.12 10.73 22.99
C GLU A 362 21.44 9.23 22.98
N LEU A 363 21.05 8.53 21.91
CA LEU A 363 21.26 7.10 21.74
C LEU A 363 22.12 6.86 20.50
N ALA A 364 23.31 6.32 20.69
CA ALA A 364 24.42 6.30 19.73
C ALA A 364 24.14 5.61 18.38
N ASP A 365 23.13 4.71 18.27
CA ASP A 365 22.96 3.81 17.12
C ASP A 365 21.54 3.80 16.51
N GLY A 366 20.80 4.89 16.69
CA GLY A 366 19.40 4.95 16.32
C GLY A 366 18.52 4.17 17.32
N VAL A 367 17.29 4.61 17.46
CA VAL A 367 16.33 4.04 18.41
C VAL A 367 15.06 3.64 17.66
N ASN A 368 14.52 2.49 18.02
CA ASN A 368 13.14 2.11 17.73
C ASN A 368 12.34 2.06 19.04
N LEU A 369 11.03 2.25 18.94
CA LEU A 369 10.15 2.35 20.08
C LEU A 369 8.99 1.36 19.95
N ALA A 370 8.53 0.87 21.10
CA ALA A 370 7.25 0.18 21.22
C ALA A 370 6.55 0.65 22.50
N ALA A 371 5.22 0.53 22.54
CA ALA A 371 4.46 0.79 23.74
C ALA A 371 4.68 -0.35 24.74
N HIS A 372 4.81 -0.01 26.03
CA HIS A 372 4.86 -0.98 27.11
C HIS A 372 3.47 -1.14 27.73
N PRO A 373 3.04 -2.36 28.11
CA PRO A 373 1.71 -2.62 28.66
C PRO A 373 1.35 -1.86 29.94
N ASP A 374 2.35 -1.41 30.70
CA ASP A 374 2.15 -0.59 31.91
C ASP A 374 1.84 0.89 31.63
N GLY A 375 1.81 1.27 30.36
CA GLY A 375 1.62 2.65 29.93
C GLY A 375 2.91 3.44 29.73
N GLY A 376 4.09 2.78 29.83
CA GLY A 376 5.39 3.30 29.50
C GLY A 376 5.81 2.98 28.05
N LEU A 377 7.13 3.01 27.79
CA LEU A 377 7.71 2.70 26.47
C LEU A 377 8.81 1.65 26.58
N ILE A 378 9.05 0.95 25.49
CA ILE A 378 10.25 0.14 25.25
C ILE A 378 11.08 0.86 24.22
N ALA A 379 12.33 1.20 24.56
CA ALA A 379 13.32 1.71 23.62
C ALA A 379 14.33 0.60 23.32
N TYR A 380 14.54 0.30 22.03
CA TYR A 380 15.50 -0.71 21.61
C TYR A 380 16.49 -0.15 20.58
N THR A 381 17.76 -0.41 20.87
CA THR A 381 18.92 0.04 20.12
C THR A 381 19.82 -1.16 19.81
N GLN A 382 20.94 -0.92 19.10
CA GLN A 382 21.94 -1.98 18.91
C GLN A 382 22.62 -2.43 20.23
N GLY A 383 22.63 -1.58 21.26
CA GLY A 383 23.30 -1.83 22.55
C GLY A 383 22.41 -2.44 23.62
N GLY A 384 21.12 -2.64 23.39
CA GLY A 384 20.23 -3.22 24.40
C GLY A 384 18.78 -2.76 24.30
N LEU A 385 17.97 -3.24 25.25
CA LEU A 385 16.59 -2.83 25.44
C LEU A 385 16.44 -2.14 26.78
N TRP A 386 15.68 -1.06 26.78
CA TRP A 386 15.33 -0.29 27.98
C TRP A 386 13.82 -0.16 28.09
N GLN A 387 13.35 -0.24 29.30
CA GLN A 387 11.99 0.18 29.67
C GLN A 387 12.04 1.62 30.16
N ILE A 388 11.11 2.42 29.73
CA ILE A 388 10.83 3.75 30.27
C ILE A 388 9.46 3.63 30.93
N ASN A 389 9.43 3.74 32.26
CA ASN A 389 8.19 3.60 33.02
C ASN A 389 7.26 4.81 32.78
N PRO A 390 5.99 4.76 33.20
CA PRO A 390 5.04 5.86 33.03
C PRO A 390 5.45 7.22 33.60
N MET A 391 6.46 7.27 34.46
CA MET A 391 7.04 8.51 35.02
C MET A 391 8.25 9.03 34.24
N GLY A 392 8.65 8.32 33.17
CA GLY A 392 9.81 8.68 32.36
C GLY A 392 11.16 8.14 32.87
N GLU A 393 11.16 7.28 33.91
CA GLU A 393 12.38 6.70 34.44
C GLU A 393 12.84 5.49 33.64
N TRP A 394 14.14 5.41 33.41
CA TRP A 394 14.76 4.35 32.59
C TRP A 394 15.22 3.17 33.44
N SER A 395 14.97 1.97 32.95
CA SER A 395 15.51 0.71 33.47
C SER A 395 15.96 -0.21 32.32
N VAL A 396 17.00 -1.00 32.57
CA VAL A 396 17.53 -1.95 31.58
C VAL A 396 16.66 -3.20 31.58
N LEU A 397 16.13 -3.59 30.40
CA LEU A 397 15.43 -4.87 30.21
C LEU A 397 16.39 -5.99 29.79
N LEU A 398 17.26 -5.72 28.81
CA LEU A 398 18.27 -6.66 28.29
C LEU A 398 19.55 -5.90 27.94
N ILE A 399 20.71 -6.42 28.39
CA ILE A 399 22.02 -5.85 28.08
C ILE A 399 22.60 -6.48 26.81
N ASP A 400 22.44 -7.78 26.61
CA ASP A 400 22.92 -8.49 25.43
C ASP A 400 21.74 -8.72 24.47
N THR A 401 21.69 -7.92 23.42
CA THR A 401 20.76 -8.16 22.33
C THR A 401 21.13 -9.44 21.56
N PRO A 402 20.17 -10.07 20.84
CA PRO A 402 20.39 -11.32 20.14
C PRO A 402 21.66 -11.31 19.27
N PRO A 403 22.29 -12.46 19.01
CA PRO A 403 23.46 -12.57 18.17
C PRO A 403 23.18 -12.03 16.76
N GLY A 404 23.74 -10.88 16.43
CA GLY A 404 23.50 -10.17 15.16
C GLY A 404 23.17 -8.69 15.34
N GLY A 405 22.86 -8.25 16.55
CA GLY A 405 22.91 -6.84 16.96
C GLY A 405 21.85 -5.90 16.41
N LYS A 406 20.79 -6.37 15.74
CA LYS A 406 19.77 -5.47 15.15
C LYS A 406 18.36 -6.01 15.40
N THR A 407 17.81 -5.70 16.55
CA THR A 407 16.38 -5.88 16.78
C THR A 407 15.59 -4.98 15.83
N SER A 408 14.72 -5.60 15.03
CA SER A 408 13.88 -4.90 14.04
C SER A 408 12.47 -4.63 14.58
N GLY A 409 12.00 -5.41 15.54
CA GLY A 409 10.70 -5.24 16.20
C GLY A 409 10.69 -5.89 17.59
N ALA A 410 9.89 -5.34 18.51
CA ALA A 410 9.72 -5.84 19.86
C ALA A 410 8.26 -5.76 20.31
N VAL A 411 7.80 -6.73 21.09
CA VAL A 411 6.52 -6.68 21.82
C VAL A 411 6.67 -7.33 23.18
N MET A 412 6.15 -6.68 24.22
CA MET A 412 6.07 -7.21 25.56
C MET A 412 4.62 -7.46 25.92
N LEU A 413 4.35 -8.62 26.51
CA LEU A 413 3.03 -8.97 27.01
C LEU A 413 2.85 -8.54 28.47
N THR A 414 1.60 -8.47 28.90
CA THR A 414 1.24 -8.10 30.28
C THR A 414 1.76 -9.08 31.35
N ASP A 415 2.08 -10.31 30.97
CA ASP A 415 2.68 -11.32 31.83
C ASP A 415 4.22 -11.25 31.91
N GLY A 416 4.83 -10.28 31.22
CA GLY A 416 6.28 -10.03 31.24
C GLY A 416 7.07 -10.83 30.21
N ARG A 417 6.42 -11.64 29.36
CA ARG A 417 7.11 -12.27 28.21
C ARG A 417 7.45 -11.22 27.17
N LEU A 418 8.67 -11.27 26.67
CA LEU A 418 9.18 -10.36 25.66
C LEU A 418 9.52 -11.13 24.39
N TYR A 419 8.98 -10.68 23.27
CA TYR A 419 9.32 -11.20 21.95
C TYR A 419 10.09 -10.16 21.16
N LEU A 420 11.15 -10.61 20.51
CA LEU A 420 12.00 -9.79 19.64
C LEU A 420 12.13 -10.44 18.28
N VAL A 421 12.21 -9.64 17.26
CA VAL A 421 12.52 -10.11 15.91
C VAL A 421 13.71 -9.35 15.35
N ASP A 422 14.67 -10.07 14.79
CA ASP A 422 15.65 -9.53 13.87
C ASP A 422 15.21 -9.80 12.41
N LYS A 423 16.11 -9.59 11.46
CA LYS A 423 15.78 -9.83 10.04
C LYS A 423 15.46 -11.29 9.70
N SER A 424 15.89 -12.24 10.51
CA SER A 424 15.85 -13.66 10.17
C SER A 424 15.35 -14.56 11.28
N THR A 425 15.26 -14.09 12.52
CA THR A 425 14.98 -14.92 13.69
C THR A 425 14.00 -14.24 14.62
N LEU A 426 13.06 -15.01 15.15
CA LEU A 426 12.16 -14.63 16.22
C LEU A 426 12.69 -15.20 17.53
N TYR A 427 12.74 -14.38 18.57
CA TYR A 427 13.24 -14.72 19.90
C TYR A 427 12.16 -14.52 20.93
N ALA A 428 12.11 -15.39 21.93
CA ALA A 428 11.26 -15.24 23.09
C ALA A 428 12.09 -15.24 24.38
N TYR A 429 11.81 -14.28 25.24
CA TYR A 429 12.45 -14.12 26.53
C TYR A 429 11.40 -14.21 27.64
N GLU A 430 11.76 -14.87 28.72
CA GLU A 430 10.97 -14.97 29.94
C GLU A 430 11.86 -14.61 31.13
N ALA A 431 11.42 -13.70 31.98
CA ALA A 431 12.20 -13.17 33.09
C ALA A 431 13.64 -12.72 32.70
N GLY A 432 13.79 -12.13 31.53
CA GLY A 432 15.08 -11.65 30.99
C GLY A 432 16.01 -12.73 30.43
N GLN A 433 15.58 -13.99 30.39
CA GLN A 433 16.36 -15.10 29.83
C GLN A 433 15.76 -15.59 28.52
N LEU A 434 16.62 -15.94 27.55
CA LEU A 434 16.17 -16.52 26.27
C LEU A 434 15.49 -17.88 26.53
N SER A 435 14.20 -17.95 26.25
CA SER A 435 13.39 -19.16 26.38
C SER A 435 13.47 -20.03 25.14
N TRP A 436 13.30 -19.41 23.95
CA TRP A 436 13.45 -20.09 22.67
C TRP A 436 13.78 -19.09 21.54
N GLN A 437 14.22 -19.63 20.40
CA GLN A 437 14.37 -18.89 19.15
C GLN A 437 13.91 -19.73 17.96
N ALA A 438 13.41 -19.09 16.92
CA ALA A 438 12.95 -19.75 15.69
C ALA A 438 13.38 -18.97 14.44
N GLN A 439 13.93 -19.69 13.46
CA GLN A 439 14.29 -19.10 12.18
C GLN A 439 13.03 -18.73 11.40
N LEU A 440 12.94 -17.49 10.93
CA LEU A 440 11.80 -17.04 10.10
C LEU A 440 11.76 -17.78 8.76
N PRO A 441 10.57 -18.01 8.19
CA PRO A 441 10.42 -18.65 6.87
C PRO A 441 11.04 -17.83 5.74
N GLN A 442 11.23 -16.53 5.95
CA GLN A 442 11.88 -15.60 5.00
C GLN A 442 12.68 -14.55 5.77
N THR A 443 13.77 -14.08 5.17
CA THR A 443 14.52 -12.93 5.70
C THR A 443 13.76 -11.64 5.46
N LEU A 444 13.51 -10.89 6.53
CA LEU A 444 12.80 -9.62 6.48
C LEU A 444 13.68 -8.49 5.93
N SER A 445 13.05 -7.54 5.30
CA SER A 445 13.65 -6.29 4.87
C SER A 445 12.71 -5.11 5.15
N GLY A 446 13.25 -3.90 5.19
CA GLY A 446 12.50 -2.69 5.56
C GLY A 446 12.30 -2.55 7.07
N GLN A 447 11.37 -1.68 7.45
CA GLN A 447 10.92 -1.55 8.84
C GLN A 447 10.01 -2.73 9.19
N VAL A 448 10.12 -3.21 10.42
CA VAL A 448 9.38 -4.38 10.89
C VAL A 448 8.53 -3.98 12.09
N SER A 449 7.27 -4.42 12.08
CA SER A 449 6.36 -4.37 13.22
C SER A 449 6.20 -5.78 13.79
N LEU A 450 6.18 -5.88 15.09
CA LEU A 450 5.85 -7.10 15.82
C LEU A 450 4.69 -6.78 16.76
N ALA A 451 3.63 -7.55 16.68
CA ALA A 451 2.45 -7.42 17.51
C ALA A 451 2.01 -8.78 18.03
N HIS A 452 1.09 -8.78 18.99
CA HIS A 452 0.49 -9.97 19.57
C HIS A 452 -1.03 -9.86 19.46
N ASP A 453 -1.70 -10.93 19.04
CA ASP A 453 -3.16 -10.99 18.99
C ASP A 453 -3.75 -11.65 20.27
N ASN A 454 -5.08 -11.63 20.39
CA ASN A 454 -5.78 -12.20 21.54
C ASN A 454 -5.80 -13.74 21.54
N ASP A 455 -5.39 -14.38 20.44
CA ASP A 455 -5.38 -15.84 20.25
C ASP A 455 -3.98 -16.45 20.44
N HIS A 456 -3.11 -15.79 21.19
CA HIS A 456 -1.74 -16.25 21.47
C HIS A 456 -0.86 -16.40 20.22
N ARG A 457 -1.03 -15.51 19.24
CA ARG A 457 -0.21 -15.48 18.04
C ARG A 457 0.58 -14.18 17.93
N LEU A 458 1.78 -14.30 17.37
CA LEU A 458 2.67 -13.19 17.06
C LEU A 458 2.48 -12.82 15.58
N ILE A 459 2.28 -11.56 15.30
CA ILE A 459 2.14 -10.99 13.97
C ILE A 459 3.40 -10.21 13.64
N ILE A 460 4.10 -10.60 12.59
CA ILE A 460 5.31 -9.96 12.11
C ILE A 460 5.00 -9.40 10.72
N ALA A 461 5.11 -8.10 10.56
CA ALA A 461 4.88 -7.44 9.27
C ALA A 461 6.05 -6.52 8.92
N SER A 462 6.33 -6.33 7.63
CA SER A 462 7.39 -5.42 7.18
C SER A 462 6.95 -4.52 6.04
N THR A 463 7.54 -3.33 5.95
CA THR A 463 7.27 -2.38 4.85
C THR A 463 7.65 -2.95 3.48
N HIS A 464 8.48 -4.00 3.41
CA HIS A 464 8.77 -4.74 2.18
C HIS A 464 7.79 -5.89 1.91
N GLY A 465 6.63 -5.88 2.58
CA GLY A 465 5.49 -6.73 2.28
C GLY A 465 5.51 -8.11 2.89
N HIS A 466 6.43 -8.42 3.78
CA HIS A 466 6.36 -9.67 4.51
C HIS A 466 5.28 -9.61 5.59
N PHE A 467 4.47 -10.64 5.66
CA PHE A 467 3.47 -10.85 6.71
C PHE A 467 3.55 -12.29 7.19
N ILE A 468 3.93 -12.47 8.44
CA ILE A 468 4.19 -13.78 9.06
C ILE A 468 3.38 -13.88 10.34
N VAL A 469 2.74 -15.02 10.55
CA VAL A 469 2.06 -15.35 11.82
C VAL A 469 2.77 -16.52 12.47
N ALA A 470 3.09 -16.38 13.73
CA ALA A 470 3.75 -17.40 14.53
C ALA A 470 2.96 -17.66 15.84
N ARG A 471 3.07 -18.88 16.36
CA ARG A 471 2.63 -19.19 17.72
C ARG A 471 3.59 -18.60 18.75
N GLU A 472 3.12 -18.32 19.93
CA GLU A 472 3.98 -17.98 21.08
C GLU A 472 5.03 -19.05 21.41
N SER A 473 4.85 -20.28 20.94
CA SER A 473 5.80 -21.40 21.06
C SER A 473 6.84 -21.48 19.95
N GLY A 474 6.84 -20.55 18.97
CA GLY A 474 7.82 -20.47 17.88
C GLY A 474 7.45 -21.20 16.59
N GLY A 475 6.29 -21.87 16.51
CA GLY A 475 5.78 -22.48 15.27
C GLY A 475 5.17 -21.44 14.35
N PHE A 476 5.39 -21.55 13.03
CA PHE A 476 4.81 -20.62 12.04
C PHE A 476 3.49 -21.15 11.51
N CYS A 477 2.48 -20.29 11.48
CA CYS A 477 1.10 -20.61 11.08
C CYS A 477 0.83 -20.27 9.62
N GLY A 478 1.33 -19.13 9.18
CA GLY A 478 1.15 -18.64 7.83
C GLY A 478 2.18 -17.57 7.50
N PHE A 479 2.45 -17.43 6.22
CA PHE A 479 3.20 -16.30 5.73
C PHE A 479 2.75 -15.94 4.32
N THR A 480 2.85 -14.66 3.98
CA THR A 480 2.65 -14.13 2.63
C THR A 480 3.63 -13.01 2.36
N GLN A 481 3.80 -12.68 1.11
CA GLN A 481 4.58 -11.52 0.69
C GLN A 481 3.80 -10.74 -0.35
N LEU A 482 3.65 -9.45 -0.12
CA LEU A 482 2.97 -8.50 -0.99
C LEU A 482 3.97 -7.46 -1.48
N TYR A 483 4.05 -7.25 -2.78
CA TYR A 483 4.92 -6.24 -3.37
C TYR A 483 4.11 -5.03 -3.80
N GLY A 484 4.39 -3.87 -3.20
CA GLY A 484 3.83 -2.57 -3.58
C GLY A 484 4.89 -1.63 -4.13
N THR A 485 4.46 -0.53 -4.69
CA THR A 485 5.34 0.60 -5.00
C THR A 485 5.63 1.39 -3.72
N ASP A 486 6.79 2.02 -3.64
CA ASP A 486 7.18 2.84 -2.49
C ASP A 486 6.98 2.11 -1.14
N GLN A 487 7.79 1.08 -0.92
CA GLN A 487 7.71 0.18 0.24
C GLN A 487 8.19 0.85 1.54
N THR A 488 7.70 2.06 1.82
CA THR A 488 8.04 2.83 3.02
C THR A 488 7.00 2.68 4.12
N SER A 489 5.80 2.24 3.77
CA SER A 489 4.69 2.05 4.71
C SER A 489 4.04 0.69 4.57
N MET A 490 3.54 0.18 5.67
CA MET A 490 2.67 -0.99 5.73
C MET A 490 1.55 -0.73 6.72
N TRP A 491 0.46 -1.43 6.53
CA TRP A 491 -0.67 -1.43 7.44
C TRP A 491 -1.34 -2.80 7.43
N TYR A 492 -1.91 -3.20 8.54
CA TYR A 492 -2.78 -4.37 8.61
C TYR A 492 -3.87 -4.19 9.67
N ASP A 493 -4.97 -4.90 9.47
CA ASP A 493 -6.11 -4.97 10.36
C ASP A 493 -6.78 -6.34 10.26
N LEU A 494 -7.19 -6.88 11.37
CA LEU A 494 -8.04 -8.07 11.45
C LEU A 494 -9.48 -7.64 11.74
N GLY A 495 -10.30 -7.63 10.70
CA GLY A 495 -11.70 -7.25 10.82
C GLY A 495 -12.54 -8.24 11.63
N ALA A 496 -13.65 -7.76 12.18
CA ALA A 496 -14.62 -8.59 12.90
C ALA A 496 -15.26 -9.68 12.01
N ASP A 497 -15.16 -9.55 10.69
CA ASP A 497 -15.59 -10.54 9.68
C ASP A 497 -14.60 -11.69 9.48
N GLY A 498 -13.49 -11.72 10.23
CA GLY A 498 -12.43 -12.71 10.08
C GLY A 498 -11.55 -12.51 8.85
N THR A 499 -11.62 -11.36 8.19
CA THR A 499 -10.73 -11.00 7.09
C THR A 499 -9.55 -10.21 7.62
N LEU A 500 -8.34 -10.72 7.42
CA LEU A 500 -7.11 -9.94 7.57
C LEU A 500 -6.94 -9.04 6.34
N ARG A 501 -6.86 -7.76 6.57
CA ARG A 501 -6.51 -6.76 5.55
C ARG A 501 -5.06 -6.38 5.72
N PHE A 502 -4.27 -6.53 4.66
CA PHE A 502 -2.86 -6.20 4.68
C PHE A 502 -2.52 -5.31 3.48
N ALA A 503 -1.85 -4.21 3.74
CA ALA A 503 -1.48 -3.24 2.74
C ALA A 503 0.01 -2.90 2.77
N VAL A 504 0.61 -2.78 1.59
CA VAL A 504 2.00 -2.35 1.39
C VAL A 504 2.08 -1.51 0.12
N GLY A 505 2.62 -0.31 0.23
CA GLY A 505 2.69 0.60 -0.89
C GLY A 505 1.29 0.85 -1.48
N ASP A 506 1.11 0.57 -2.75
CA ASP A 506 -0.16 0.74 -3.47
C ASP A 506 -1.03 -0.53 -3.51
N GLN A 507 -0.68 -1.57 -2.78
CA GLN A 507 -1.37 -2.86 -2.79
C GLN A 507 -2.11 -3.09 -1.48
N ILE A 508 -3.36 -3.57 -1.57
CA ILE A 508 -4.15 -4.03 -0.44
C ILE A 508 -4.67 -5.44 -0.77
N ILE A 509 -4.55 -6.38 0.16
CA ILE A 509 -5.15 -7.72 0.06
C ILE A 509 -6.06 -8.00 1.25
N GLY A 510 -7.09 -8.81 0.99
CA GLY A 510 -7.89 -9.47 2.01
C GLY A 510 -7.55 -10.96 2.07
N LEU A 511 -7.32 -11.46 3.27
CA LEU A 511 -7.06 -12.86 3.54
C LEU A 511 -8.06 -13.38 4.57
N ASN A 512 -8.67 -14.53 4.32
CA ASN A 512 -9.44 -15.23 5.34
C ASN A 512 -8.49 -15.69 6.46
N TRP A 513 -8.65 -15.13 7.64
CA TRP A 513 -7.74 -15.33 8.78
C TRP A 513 -7.65 -16.79 9.21
N GLU A 514 -8.78 -17.46 9.34
CA GLU A 514 -8.84 -18.87 9.75
C GLU A 514 -8.11 -19.78 8.74
N ARG A 515 -8.37 -19.60 7.44
CA ARG A 515 -7.67 -20.36 6.40
C ARG A 515 -6.18 -20.02 6.31
N PHE A 516 -5.82 -18.76 6.50
CA PHE A 516 -4.43 -18.31 6.47
C PHE A 516 -3.62 -18.90 7.63
N THR A 517 -4.22 -18.99 8.81
CA THR A 517 -3.58 -19.48 10.03
C THR A 517 -3.92 -20.93 10.40
N ASN A 518 -4.58 -21.70 9.53
CA ASN A 518 -5.08 -23.04 9.86
C ASN A 518 -3.99 -24.09 10.15
N SER A 519 -2.70 -23.76 9.94
CA SER A 519 -1.57 -24.59 10.38
C SER A 519 -1.12 -24.27 11.82
N CYS A 520 -1.72 -23.29 12.46
CA CYS A 520 -1.66 -23.10 13.89
C CYS A 520 -2.66 -24.03 14.58
#